data_00d94a6cd401d9a6402e3dac82c1b459
#
_entry.id   00d94a6cd401d9a6402e3dac82c1b459
#
_cell.length_a   1.000
_cell.length_b   1.000
_cell.length_c   1.000
_cell.angle_alpha   90.00
_cell.angle_beta   90.00
_cell.angle_gamma   90.00
#
_symmetry.space_group_name_H-M   'P 1'
#
loop_
_entity.id
_entity.type
_entity.pdbx_description
1 polymer ?
#
loop_
_entity_poly.entity_id
_entity_poly.type
_entity_poly.pdbx_seq_one_letter_code
_entity_poly.pdbx_strand_id
1 'polypeptide(L)'
;MRASVSPELQAATLDILWSLVIPPTRSGGEIAQDLYLLWPDEVDGLKTPGPPDPTLARYVEERGFIVTGEGRLPLSAQTLYRREQHPPEPVAGGAPYVTFVRQGGPLGLTAPVTYVRIPWTPMLANRTFLVRLRMGLPRLVKPREATWVENAFWGHRHTASLTFNDVRPRAMFPLYLENRHRVIRLADEPSQLIINFAHAGTLKIQDVFPQTASRRKSETLESTEVVSLFLDHSEGRTPQVLTVQFGYYTGWQSWAPVLIPIAFFILGNLAGPLVMFVVRRVGAGLAGRIHVDPGGRAERHTGTVIPRETLARLEPGVTTHEEVLRLCGPEPEEHERFAAPDRRVLIYRGRRVVPRRQRRFGWIATVSGWDVEHHEVELVLERGVVQDVQARVRRTHLAQPEEATR
;
A
#
# COMPACT_ATOMS: atom_id res chain seq x y z
N MET A 1 -26.54 1.24 -10.41
CA MET A 1 -26.24 0.17 -9.45
C MET A 1 -26.10 0.78 -8.06
N ARG A 2 -26.69 0.14 -7.03
CA ARG A 2 -26.73 0.67 -5.67
C ARG A 2 -26.33 -0.40 -4.67
N ALA A 3 -25.15 -0.29 -4.09
CA ALA A 3 -24.69 -1.16 -3.00
C ALA A 3 -25.05 -0.54 -1.65
N SER A 4 -25.40 -1.37 -0.67
CA SER A 4 -25.68 -0.95 0.70
C SER A 4 -24.75 -1.69 1.66
N VAL A 5 -24.00 -0.91 2.45
CA VAL A 5 -23.02 -1.39 3.42
C VAL A 5 -23.50 -1.04 4.82
N SER A 6 -23.56 -2.03 5.71
CA SER A 6 -23.91 -1.88 7.11
C SER A 6 -22.67 -1.90 8.02
N PRO A 7 -22.78 -1.41 9.28
CA PRO A 7 -21.67 -1.43 10.24
C PRO A 7 -21.19 -2.83 10.61
N GLU A 8 -22.09 -3.83 10.53
CA GLU A 8 -21.75 -5.23 10.82
C GLU A 8 -20.80 -5.82 9.79
N LEU A 9 -20.60 -5.12 8.64
CA LEU A 9 -19.69 -5.52 7.55
C LEU A 9 -19.96 -6.93 7.02
N GLN A 10 -21.18 -7.43 7.25
CA GLN A 10 -21.67 -8.67 6.67
C GLN A 10 -21.91 -8.48 5.17
N ALA A 11 -22.41 -9.51 4.49
CA ALA A 11 -22.65 -9.44 3.06
C ALA A 11 -23.41 -8.16 2.67
N ALA A 12 -22.76 -7.30 1.91
CA ALA A 12 -23.40 -6.10 1.37
C ALA A 12 -24.48 -6.49 0.37
N THR A 13 -25.57 -5.74 0.33
CA THR A 13 -26.60 -5.96 -0.68
C THR A 13 -26.39 -5.04 -1.88
N LEU A 14 -26.54 -5.57 -3.08
CA LEU A 14 -26.51 -4.83 -4.33
C LEU A 14 -27.87 -4.88 -5.01
N ASP A 15 -28.41 -3.72 -5.31
CA ASP A 15 -29.57 -3.54 -6.17
C ASP A 15 -29.10 -3.02 -7.53
N ILE A 16 -29.32 -3.77 -8.59
CA ILE A 16 -29.16 -3.31 -9.97
C ILE A 16 -30.54 -2.94 -10.47
N LEU A 17 -30.71 -1.66 -10.81
CA LEU A 17 -31.94 -1.13 -11.37
C LEU A 17 -31.68 -0.70 -12.80
N TRP A 18 -32.49 -1.17 -13.73
CA TRP A 18 -32.38 -0.79 -15.13
C TRP A 18 -33.70 -0.80 -15.84
N SER A 19 -33.77 -0.08 -16.96
CA SER A 19 -34.79 -0.24 -17.98
C SER A 19 -34.10 -0.64 -19.27
N LEU A 20 -34.75 -1.51 -20.05
CA LEU A 20 -34.20 -1.94 -21.33
C LEU A 20 -34.59 -0.94 -22.43
N VAL A 21 -33.58 -0.42 -23.14
CA VAL A 21 -33.80 0.40 -24.31
C VAL A 21 -33.65 -0.48 -25.55
N ILE A 22 -34.76 -0.72 -26.23
CA ILE A 22 -34.75 -1.46 -27.51
C ILE A 22 -34.50 -0.47 -28.65
N PRO A 23 -33.45 -0.66 -29.47
CA PRO A 23 -33.22 0.16 -30.63
C PRO A 23 -34.42 0.14 -31.58
N PRO A 24 -34.77 1.27 -32.23
CA PRO A 24 -35.93 1.34 -33.13
C PRO A 24 -35.82 0.42 -34.36
N THR A 25 -34.62 -0.06 -34.65
CA THR A 25 -34.33 -0.99 -35.75
C THR A 25 -34.69 -2.45 -35.45
N ARG A 26 -35.07 -2.78 -34.21
CA ARG A 26 -35.41 -4.14 -33.79
C ARG A 26 -36.81 -4.21 -33.24
N SER A 27 -37.55 -5.25 -33.64
CA SER A 27 -38.87 -5.52 -33.04
C SER A 27 -38.73 -6.16 -31.66
N GLY A 28 -39.65 -5.88 -30.76
CA GLY A 28 -39.68 -6.50 -29.43
C GLY A 28 -39.76 -8.03 -29.47
N GLY A 29 -40.32 -8.62 -30.52
CA GLY A 29 -40.39 -10.06 -30.73
C GLY A 29 -39.03 -10.72 -31.05
N GLU A 30 -38.15 -10.02 -31.72
CA GLU A 30 -36.80 -10.53 -32.01
C GLU A 30 -35.91 -10.58 -30.75
N ILE A 31 -36.26 -9.84 -29.75
CA ILE A 31 -35.49 -9.70 -28.49
C ILE A 31 -36.08 -10.57 -27.37
N ALA A 32 -37.18 -11.27 -27.62
CA ALA A 32 -37.86 -12.11 -26.64
C ALA A 32 -37.05 -13.34 -26.22
N GLN A 33 -35.84 -13.10 -25.73
CA GLN A 33 -34.91 -14.12 -25.26
C GLN A 33 -34.30 -13.70 -23.92
N ASP A 34 -33.91 -14.70 -23.11
CA ASP A 34 -33.27 -14.47 -21.82
C ASP A 34 -32.03 -13.58 -21.96
N LEU A 35 -31.88 -12.68 -21.01
CA LEU A 35 -30.71 -11.82 -20.89
C LEU A 35 -29.72 -12.41 -19.88
N TYR A 36 -28.47 -12.01 -19.99
CA TYR A 36 -27.41 -12.51 -19.10
C TYR A 36 -26.66 -11.37 -18.47
N LEU A 37 -26.38 -11.53 -17.18
CA LEU A 37 -25.49 -10.66 -16.44
C LEU A 37 -24.26 -11.46 -16.02
N LEU A 38 -23.09 -10.93 -16.31
CA LEU A 38 -21.81 -11.46 -15.87
C LEU A 38 -21.33 -10.62 -14.69
N TRP A 39 -21.18 -11.26 -13.53
CA TRP A 39 -20.73 -10.59 -12.33
C TRP A 39 -19.31 -11.05 -11.95
N PRO A 40 -18.33 -10.14 -11.71
CA PRO A 40 -16.92 -10.49 -11.53
C PRO A 40 -16.56 -11.07 -10.17
N ASP A 41 -17.53 -11.50 -9.37
CA ASP A 41 -17.32 -12.08 -8.04
C ASP A 41 -18.42 -13.09 -7.69
N GLU A 42 -18.34 -13.65 -6.50
CA GLU A 42 -19.36 -14.50 -5.91
C GLU A 42 -20.59 -13.68 -5.48
N VAL A 43 -21.76 -14.25 -5.65
CA VAL A 43 -23.02 -13.66 -5.17
C VAL A 43 -23.74 -14.60 -4.20
N ASP A 44 -24.49 -14.00 -3.28
CA ASP A 44 -25.40 -14.72 -2.39
C ASP A 44 -26.85 -14.46 -2.80
N GLY A 45 -27.63 -15.51 -2.86
CA GLY A 45 -29.07 -15.50 -3.22
C GLY A 45 -30.00 -14.86 -2.22
N LEU A 46 -29.51 -14.37 -1.07
CA LEU A 46 -30.33 -13.72 -0.02
C LEU A 46 -31.55 -14.52 0.39
N LYS A 47 -31.42 -15.82 0.62
CA LYS A 47 -32.52 -16.73 1.02
C LYS A 47 -33.72 -16.67 0.08
N THR A 48 -33.49 -16.64 -1.21
CA THR A 48 -34.58 -16.59 -2.19
C THR A 48 -35.32 -17.89 -2.34
N PRO A 49 -36.61 -17.81 -2.61
CA PRO A 49 -37.44 -18.99 -2.81
C PRO A 49 -37.16 -19.59 -4.20
N GLY A 50 -36.78 -20.83 -4.22
CA GLY A 50 -36.79 -21.66 -5.41
C GLY A 50 -35.53 -22.51 -5.59
N PRO A 51 -35.68 -23.70 -6.19
CA PRO A 51 -34.57 -24.57 -6.47
C PRO A 51 -33.64 -23.93 -7.53
N PRO A 52 -32.34 -24.26 -7.52
CA PRO A 52 -31.42 -23.85 -8.56
C PRO A 52 -31.88 -24.37 -9.93
N ASP A 53 -31.32 -23.80 -10.99
CA ASP A 53 -31.60 -24.21 -12.36
C ASP A 53 -30.51 -25.17 -12.88
N PRO A 54 -30.79 -26.47 -12.93
CA PRO A 54 -29.78 -27.46 -13.32
C PRO A 54 -29.34 -27.31 -14.79
N THR A 55 -30.16 -26.66 -15.64
CA THR A 55 -29.81 -26.45 -17.03
C THR A 55 -28.69 -25.40 -17.16
N LEU A 56 -28.70 -24.39 -16.30
CA LEU A 56 -27.71 -23.34 -16.28
C LEU A 56 -26.37 -23.86 -15.74
N ALA A 57 -26.41 -24.67 -14.68
CA ALA A 57 -25.20 -25.30 -14.14
C ALA A 57 -24.55 -26.21 -15.18
N ARG A 58 -25.31 -27.12 -15.78
CA ARG A 58 -24.81 -27.99 -16.87
C ARG A 58 -24.23 -27.19 -18.05
N TYR A 59 -24.91 -26.12 -18.45
CA TYR A 59 -24.45 -25.26 -19.53
C TYR A 59 -23.06 -24.68 -19.26
N VAL A 60 -22.76 -24.32 -18.01
CA VAL A 60 -21.44 -23.79 -17.59
C VAL A 60 -20.41 -24.90 -17.49
N GLU A 61 -20.76 -26.08 -16.95
CA GLU A 61 -19.87 -27.24 -16.80
C GLU A 61 -19.40 -27.80 -18.13
N GLU A 62 -20.30 -27.90 -19.13
CA GLU A 62 -20.01 -28.37 -20.48
C GLU A 62 -18.94 -27.51 -21.19
N ARG A 63 -18.68 -26.30 -20.70
CA ARG A 63 -17.67 -25.37 -21.19
C ARG A 63 -16.35 -25.42 -20.40
N GLY A 64 -16.22 -26.41 -19.53
CA GLY A 64 -15.01 -26.68 -18.77
C GLY A 64 -14.82 -25.79 -17.54
N PHE A 65 -15.90 -25.24 -17.00
CA PHE A 65 -15.89 -24.52 -15.71
C PHE A 65 -16.34 -25.43 -14.58
N ILE A 66 -15.93 -25.11 -13.37
CA ILE A 66 -16.30 -25.82 -12.15
C ILE A 66 -17.28 -24.95 -11.38
N VAL A 67 -18.50 -25.44 -11.22
CA VAL A 67 -19.55 -24.76 -10.45
C VAL A 67 -19.23 -24.85 -8.97
N THR A 68 -19.23 -23.70 -8.30
CA THR A 68 -18.96 -23.55 -6.87
C THR A 68 -20.20 -23.11 -6.07
N GLY A 69 -21.19 -22.56 -6.75
CA GLY A 69 -22.46 -22.14 -6.13
C GLY A 69 -23.55 -21.95 -7.17
N GLU A 70 -24.76 -22.19 -6.77
CA GLU A 70 -25.95 -22.00 -7.62
C GLU A 70 -27.15 -21.56 -6.80
N GLY A 71 -28.11 -20.91 -7.43
CA GLY A 71 -29.31 -20.45 -6.75
C GLY A 71 -30.17 -19.55 -7.64
N ARG A 72 -31.00 -18.75 -6.97
CA ARG A 72 -31.87 -17.78 -7.64
C ARG A 72 -31.76 -16.42 -6.93
N LEU A 73 -31.76 -15.35 -7.70
CA LEU A 73 -31.76 -13.99 -7.20
C LEU A 73 -33.16 -13.37 -7.28
N PRO A 74 -33.55 -12.54 -6.29
CA PRO A 74 -34.80 -11.79 -6.36
C PRO A 74 -34.80 -10.85 -7.57
N LEU A 75 -35.78 -11.01 -8.42
CA LEU A 75 -36.08 -10.17 -9.55
C LEU A 75 -37.45 -9.54 -9.40
N SER A 76 -37.56 -8.25 -9.55
CA SER A 76 -38.84 -7.53 -9.46
C SER A 76 -38.92 -6.43 -10.52
N ALA A 77 -40.15 -6.04 -10.84
CA ALA A 77 -40.42 -4.93 -11.75
C ALA A 77 -41.29 -3.88 -11.08
N GLN A 78 -41.04 -2.61 -11.39
CA GLN A 78 -41.78 -1.48 -10.83
C GLN A 78 -42.10 -0.49 -11.96
N THR A 79 -43.34 0.04 -11.95
CA THR A 79 -43.76 1.06 -12.91
C THR A 79 -43.23 2.44 -12.50
N LEU A 80 -42.54 3.14 -13.39
CA LEU A 80 -41.93 4.44 -13.13
C LEU A 80 -42.94 5.59 -13.01
N TYR A 81 -44.10 5.49 -13.66
CA TYR A 81 -45.01 6.62 -13.89
C TYR A 81 -46.35 6.52 -13.17
N ARG A 82 -46.51 5.57 -12.24
CA ARG A 82 -47.75 5.58 -11.43
C ARG A 82 -47.65 6.57 -10.28
N ARG A 83 -48.66 7.42 -10.15
CA ARG A 83 -48.85 8.35 -9.01
C ARG A 83 -48.98 7.61 -7.65
N GLU A 84 -49.49 6.38 -7.67
CA GLU A 84 -49.53 5.52 -6.51
C GLU A 84 -48.31 4.63 -6.48
N GLN A 85 -47.57 4.66 -5.38
CA GLN A 85 -46.40 3.80 -5.15
C GLN A 85 -46.89 2.37 -4.92
N HIS A 86 -47.08 1.61 -5.99
CA HIS A 86 -47.25 0.19 -5.86
C HIS A 86 -45.94 -0.48 -5.49
N PRO A 87 -45.96 -1.47 -4.56
CA PRO A 87 -44.76 -2.21 -4.25
C PRO A 87 -44.22 -2.89 -5.54
N PRO A 88 -42.88 -3.10 -5.65
CA PRO A 88 -42.31 -3.82 -6.78
C PRO A 88 -42.94 -5.21 -6.93
N GLU A 89 -43.42 -5.55 -8.11
CA GLU A 89 -44.00 -6.86 -8.41
C GLU A 89 -42.88 -7.89 -8.61
N PRO A 90 -42.84 -8.99 -7.84
CA PRO A 90 -41.84 -10.03 -8.02
C PRO A 90 -42.05 -10.74 -9.35
N VAL A 91 -40.96 -10.95 -10.10
CA VAL A 91 -40.99 -11.81 -11.27
C VAL A 91 -40.94 -13.28 -10.84
N ALA A 92 -41.93 -14.05 -11.30
CA ALA A 92 -42.02 -15.44 -10.93
C ALA A 92 -40.73 -16.23 -11.20
N GLY A 93 -40.26 -16.98 -10.22
CA GLY A 93 -39.06 -17.78 -10.33
C GLY A 93 -37.73 -17.01 -10.21
N GLY A 94 -37.74 -15.66 -10.12
CA GLY A 94 -36.52 -14.86 -10.00
C GLY A 94 -35.51 -15.07 -11.12
N ALA A 95 -34.25 -14.69 -10.90
CA ALA A 95 -33.14 -14.85 -11.83
C ALA A 95 -32.23 -15.99 -11.36
N PRO A 96 -32.14 -17.14 -12.05
CA PRO A 96 -31.21 -18.20 -11.70
C PRO A 96 -29.75 -17.75 -11.97
N TYR A 97 -28.85 -18.18 -11.08
CA TYR A 97 -27.44 -17.88 -11.20
C TYR A 97 -26.57 -19.10 -10.91
N VAL A 98 -25.35 -19.06 -11.45
CA VAL A 98 -24.30 -20.04 -11.21
C VAL A 98 -22.99 -19.30 -10.97
N THR A 99 -22.35 -19.59 -9.86
CA THR A 99 -21.00 -19.12 -9.54
C THR A 99 -20.01 -20.22 -9.90
N PHE A 100 -18.92 -19.88 -10.56
CA PHE A 100 -17.97 -20.86 -11.07
C PHE A 100 -16.54 -20.32 -11.08
N VAL A 101 -15.60 -21.26 -11.14
CA VAL A 101 -14.17 -21.03 -11.29
C VAL A 101 -13.64 -21.87 -12.47
N ARG A 102 -12.48 -21.55 -12.97
CA ARG A 102 -11.76 -22.35 -13.94
C ARG A 102 -10.40 -22.70 -13.38
N GLN A 103 -10.16 -23.99 -13.16
CA GLN A 103 -8.84 -24.47 -12.73
C GLN A 103 -7.96 -24.80 -13.93
N GLY A 104 -6.70 -24.47 -13.85
CA GLY A 104 -5.66 -24.88 -14.79
C GLY A 104 -5.41 -23.97 -15.98
N GLY A 105 -4.14 -23.91 -16.37
CA GLY A 105 -3.66 -23.19 -17.55
C GLY A 105 -3.40 -21.68 -17.33
N PRO A 106 -2.77 -21.00 -18.32
CA PRO A 106 -2.42 -19.58 -18.24
C PRO A 106 -3.63 -18.64 -18.19
N LEU A 107 -4.84 -19.17 -18.39
CA LEU A 107 -6.11 -18.45 -18.33
C LEU A 107 -6.98 -18.93 -17.17
N GLY A 108 -6.39 -19.54 -16.15
CA GLY A 108 -7.12 -19.98 -14.97
C GLY A 108 -7.86 -18.83 -14.29
N LEU A 109 -9.15 -19.01 -14.02
CA LEU A 109 -9.99 -18.10 -13.25
C LEU A 109 -9.97 -18.57 -11.80
N THR A 110 -9.03 -18.05 -11.02
CA THR A 110 -8.89 -18.40 -9.60
C THR A 110 -9.92 -17.70 -8.71
N ALA A 111 -10.36 -16.50 -9.12
CA ALA A 111 -11.44 -15.79 -8.47
C ALA A 111 -12.79 -16.27 -9.03
N PRO A 112 -13.81 -16.49 -8.18
CA PRO A 112 -15.15 -16.88 -8.63
C PRO A 112 -15.78 -15.78 -9.48
N VAL A 113 -16.58 -16.20 -10.44
CA VAL A 113 -17.38 -15.33 -11.30
C VAL A 113 -18.81 -15.89 -11.32
N THR A 114 -19.78 -15.01 -11.38
CA THR A 114 -21.18 -15.41 -11.40
C THR A 114 -21.83 -15.08 -12.74
N TYR A 115 -22.55 -16.04 -13.27
CA TYR A 115 -23.36 -15.95 -14.49
C TYR A 115 -24.84 -16.00 -14.08
N VAL A 116 -25.54 -14.92 -14.35
CA VAL A 116 -26.96 -14.77 -13.98
C VAL A 116 -27.78 -14.76 -15.25
N ARG A 117 -28.79 -15.63 -15.31
CA ARG A 117 -29.79 -15.63 -16.36
C ARG A 117 -31.02 -14.84 -15.92
N ILE A 118 -31.37 -13.83 -16.67
CA ILE A 118 -32.57 -13.01 -16.44
C ILE A 118 -33.63 -13.46 -17.42
N PRO A 119 -34.67 -14.16 -16.92
CA PRO A 119 -35.76 -14.69 -17.77
C PRO A 119 -36.42 -13.55 -18.51
N TRP A 120 -36.66 -13.74 -19.80
CA TRP A 120 -37.41 -12.78 -20.58
C TRP A 120 -38.86 -12.69 -20.08
N THR A 121 -39.31 -11.46 -19.86
CA THR A 121 -40.70 -11.14 -19.61
C THR A 121 -41.11 -9.93 -20.44
N PRO A 122 -42.39 -9.77 -20.83
CA PRO A 122 -42.83 -8.58 -21.55
C PRO A 122 -42.57 -7.28 -20.80
N MET A 123 -42.49 -7.33 -19.48
CA MET A 123 -42.11 -6.17 -18.63
C MET A 123 -40.71 -5.63 -18.94
N LEU A 124 -39.75 -6.50 -19.31
CA LEU A 124 -38.40 -6.07 -19.65
C LEU A 124 -38.35 -5.16 -20.88
N ALA A 125 -39.27 -5.36 -21.81
CA ALA A 125 -39.36 -4.56 -23.05
C ALA A 125 -40.10 -3.23 -22.86
N ASN A 126 -40.75 -3.03 -21.75
CA ASN A 126 -41.55 -1.84 -21.49
C ASN A 126 -40.70 -0.76 -20.81
N ARG A 127 -40.40 0.34 -21.51
CA ARG A 127 -39.61 1.47 -20.98
C ARG A 127 -40.22 2.15 -19.73
N THR A 128 -41.47 1.90 -19.45
CA THR A 128 -42.15 2.41 -18.25
C THR A 128 -41.86 1.60 -16.99
N PHE A 129 -41.23 0.44 -17.13
CA PHE A 129 -40.86 -0.42 -16.01
C PHE A 129 -39.38 -0.27 -15.66
N LEU A 130 -39.12 -0.18 -14.37
CA LEU A 130 -37.80 -0.32 -13.80
C LEU A 130 -37.65 -1.73 -13.25
N VAL A 131 -36.73 -2.47 -13.81
CA VAL A 131 -36.41 -3.82 -13.35
C VAL A 131 -35.36 -3.75 -12.27
N ARG A 132 -35.55 -4.49 -11.18
CA ARG A 132 -34.63 -4.56 -10.06
C ARG A 132 -34.18 -5.99 -9.82
N LEU A 133 -32.88 -6.19 -9.92
CA LEU A 133 -32.20 -7.41 -9.51
C LEU A 133 -31.48 -7.14 -8.18
N ARG A 134 -31.75 -7.97 -7.17
CA ARG A 134 -31.09 -7.86 -5.87
C ARG A 134 -30.17 -9.05 -5.65
N MET A 135 -28.96 -8.81 -5.15
CA MET A 135 -28.00 -9.85 -4.82
C MET A 135 -27.22 -9.50 -3.56
N GLY A 136 -26.78 -10.51 -2.84
CA GLY A 136 -25.78 -10.38 -1.78
C GLY A 136 -24.37 -10.40 -2.36
N LEU A 137 -23.49 -9.54 -1.86
CA LEU A 137 -22.08 -9.48 -2.25
C LEU A 137 -21.21 -9.73 -1.02
N PRO A 138 -20.80 -10.97 -0.75
CA PRO A 138 -20.01 -11.31 0.44
C PRO A 138 -18.62 -10.70 0.44
N ARG A 139 -18.08 -10.38 -0.75
CA ARG A 139 -16.72 -9.86 -0.92
C ARG A 139 -16.62 -8.39 -1.34
N LEU A 140 -17.74 -7.66 -1.34
CA LEU A 140 -17.72 -6.24 -1.69
C LEU A 140 -16.85 -5.44 -0.75
N VAL A 141 -16.91 -5.76 0.54
CA VAL A 141 -16.12 -5.10 1.59
C VAL A 141 -14.93 -5.99 1.95
N LYS A 142 -13.74 -5.46 1.77
CA LYS A 142 -12.48 -6.15 2.10
C LYS A 142 -11.79 -5.42 3.25
N PRO A 143 -11.33 -6.13 4.29
CA PRO A 143 -10.51 -5.53 5.32
C PRO A 143 -9.18 -5.07 4.70
N ARG A 144 -8.69 -3.91 5.14
CA ARG A 144 -7.37 -3.43 4.78
C ARG A 144 -6.37 -3.94 5.81
N GLU A 145 -5.25 -4.46 5.33
CA GLU A 145 -4.13 -4.78 6.20
C GLU A 145 -3.63 -3.50 6.88
N ALA A 146 -3.60 -3.54 8.19
CA ALA A 146 -3.13 -2.44 9.03
C ALA A 146 -2.41 -3.02 10.24
N THR A 147 -1.45 -2.26 10.77
CA THR A 147 -0.75 -2.64 11.99
C THR A 147 -1.71 -2.62 13.19
N TRP A 148 -1.40 -3.36 14.26
CA TRP A 148 -2.21 -3.38 15.47
C TRP A 148 -2.37 -1.97 16.08
N VAL A 149 -1.34 -1.13 15.94
CA VAL A 149 -1.36 0.28 16.40
C VAL A 149 -2.38 1.08 15.62
N GLU A 150 -2.39 0.95 14.28
CA GLU A 150 -3.36 1.64 13.43
C GLU A 150 -4.79 1.20 13.77
N ASN A 151 -5.02 -0.10 13.95
CA ASN A 151 -6.34 -0.61 14.32
C ASN A 151 -6.80 -0.12 15.71
N ALA A 152 -5.88 -0.05 16.66
CA ALA A 152 -6.21 0.41 18.02
C ALA A 152 -6.60 1.90 18.05
N PHE A 153 -5.92 2.75 17.27
CA PHE A 153 -6.11 4.19 17.31
C PHE A 153 -7.07 4.73 16.25
N TRP A 154 -7.10 4.13 15.07
CA TRP A 154 -7.92 4.60 13.95
C TRP A 154 -9.04 3.63 13.53
N GLY A 155 -9.20 2.53 14.25
CA GLY A 155 -10.19 1.50 13.95
C GLY A 155 -9.84 0.66 12.72
N HIS A 156 -10.66 -0.38 12.51
CA HIS A 156 -10.51 -1.24 11.34
C HIS A 156 -10.90 -0.49 10.06
N ARG A 157 -10.01 -0.51 9.10
CA ARG A 157 -10.21 0.10 7.79
C ARG A 157 -10.67 -0.94 6.79
N HIS A 158 -11.57 -0.53 5.93
CA HIS A 158 -12.15 -1.38 4.91
C HIS A 158 -12.13 -0.67 3.56
N THR A 159 -12.16 -1.47 2.51
CA THR A 159 -12.30 -0.98 1.14
C THR A 159 -13.53 -1.64 0.53
N ALA A 160 -14.44 -0.84 0.02
CA ALA A 160 -15.54 -1.29 -0.81
C ALA A 160 -15.28 -0.88 -2.26
N SER A 161 -15.32 -1.84 -3.18
CA SER A 161 -15.11 -1.58 -4.60
C SER A 161 -16.29 -2.10 -5.40
N LEU A 162 -16.99 -1.19 -6.05
CA LEU A 162 -18.10 -1.51 -6.94
C LEU A 162 -17.65 -1.29 -8.38
N THR A 163 -17.62 -2.39 -9.15
CA THR A 163 -17.21 -2.36 -10.55
C THR A 163 -18.35 -2.80 -11.44
N PHE A 164 -18.42 -2.24 -12.63
CA PHE A 164 -19.28 -2.72 -13.68
C PHE A 164 -18.49 -2.83 -14.98
N ASN A 165 -18.86 -3.80 -15.83
CA ASN A 165 -18.14 -4.13 -17.06
C ASN A 165 -16.69 -4.64 -16.86
N ASP A 166 -16.26 -4.87 -15.62
CA ASP A 166 -14.94 -5.46 -15.30
C ASP A 166 -14.97 -7.00 -15.34
N VAL A 167 -15.80 -7.54 -16.17
CA VAL A 167 -15.76 -8.98 -16.42
C VAL A 167 -14.61 -9.23 -17.40
N ARG A 168 -13.59 -9.93 -16.93
CA ARG A 168 -12.45 -10.30 -17.77
C ARG A 168 -12.93 -11.24 -18.89
N PRO A 169 -13.18 -10.74 -20.11
CA PRO A 169 -13.84 -11.53 -21.16
C PRO A 169 -13.06 -12.80 -21.50
N ARG A 170 -11.72 -12.77 -21.29
CA ARG A 170 -10.83 -13.90 -21.60
C ARG A 170 -11.10 -15.14 -20.74
N ALA A 171 -11.41 -14.95 -19.46
CA ALA A 171 -11.67 -16.07 -18.56
C ALA A 171 -13.03 -16.74 -18.81
N MET A 172 -13.97 -15.97 -19.37
CA MET A 172 -15.36 -16.41 -19.64
C MET A 172 -15.67 -16.44 -21.13
N PHE A 173 -14.63 -16.48 -21.97
CA PHE A 173 -14.73 -16.36 -23.42
C PHE A 173 -15.85 -17.20 -24.06
N PRO A 174 -16.04 -18.48 -23.75
CA PRO A 174 -17.12 -19.25 -24.36
C PRO A 174 -18.52 -18.69 -24.00
N LEU A 175 -18.78 -18.44 -22.73
CA LEU A 175 -20.05 -17.94 -22.23
C LEU A 175 -20.39 -16.55 -22.78
N TYR A 176 -19.36 -15.68 -22.79
CA TYR A 176 -19.50 -14.34 -23.33
C TYR A 176 -19.71 -14.33 -24.85
N LEU A 177 -18.94 -15.12 -25.59
CA LEU A 177 -19.00 -15.14 -27.06
C LEU A 177 -20.36 -15.64 -27.56
N GLU A 178 -20.86 -16.74 -26.99
CA GLU A 178 -22.15 -17.32 -27.36
C GLU A 178 -23.32 -16.40 -27.08
N ASN A 179 -23.23 -15.63 -25.98
CA ASN A 179 -24.33 -14.78 -25.52
C ASN A 179 -24.05 -13.28 -25.65
N ARG A 180 -23.01 -12.86 -26.39
CA ARG A 180 -22.55 -11.45 -26.45
C ARG A 180 -23.63 -10.42 -26.78
N HIS A 181 -24.65 -10.83 -27.55
CA HIS A 181 -25.75 -9.95 -27.95
C HIS A 181 -26.86 -9.85 -26.89
N ARG A 182 -26.80 -10.70 -25.89
CA ARG A 182 -27.78 -10.79 -24.79
C ARG A 182 -27.17 -10.46 -23.41
N VAL A 183 -25.89 -10.17 -23.37
CA VAL A 183 -25.23 -9.73 -22.12
C VAL A 183 -25.62 -8.28 -21.82
N ILE A 184 -26.14 -8.06 -20.63
CA ILE A 184 -26.48 -6.74 -20.15
C ILE A 184 -25.20 -5.95 -19.93
N ARG A 185 -25.14 -4.77 -20.50
CA ARG A 185 -24.07 -3.78 -20.28
C ARG A 185 -24.67 -2.52 -19.71
N LEU A 186 -23.94 -1.85 -18.85
CA LEU A 186 -24.33 -0.53 -18.39
C LEU A 186 -24.17 0.46 -19.54
N ALA A 187 -25.18 1.25 -19.79
CA ALA A 187 -25.08 2.40 -20.69
C ALA A 187 -24.23 3.49 -20.00
N ASP A 188 -23.49 4.25 -20.79
CA ASP A 188 -22.62 5.30 -20.24
C ASP A 188 -23.44 6.38 -19.53
N GLU A 189 -24.51 6.88 -20.17
CA GLU A 189 -25.43 7.85 -19.58
C GLU A 189 -26.88 7.37 -19.69
N PRO A 190 -27.69 7.58 -18.65
CA PRO A 190 -27.49 8.22 -17.34
C PRO A 190 -27.10 7.26 -16.22
N SER A 191 -26.22 6.30 -16.46
CA SER A 191 -25.88 5.25 -15.51
C SER A 191 -25.09 5.79 -14.30
N GLN A 192 -25.32 5.17 -13.13
CA GLN A 192 -24.72 5.62 -11.88
C GLN A 192 -24.32 4.43 -11.00
N LEU A 193 -23.13 4.50 -10.41
CA LEU A 193 -22.68 3.64 -9.33
C LEU A 193 -22.90 4.34 -8.00
N ILE A 194 -23.53 3.69 -7.05
CA ILE A 194 -23.87 4.25 -5.73
C ILE A 194 -23.46 3.26 -4.65
N ILE A 195 -22.77 3.74 -3.63
CA ILE A 195 -22.53 2.99 -2.38
C ILE A 195 -23.17 3.78 -1.24
N ASN A 196 -24.12 3.15 -0.57
CA ASN A 196 -24.76 3.69 0.62
C ASN A 196 -24.15 3.08 1.86
N PHE A 197 -23.76 3.92 2.80
CA PHE A 197 -23.27 3.51 4.09
C PHE A 197 -24.29 3.88 5.16
N ALA A 198 -24.78 2.88 5.88
CA ALA A 198 -25.62 3.11 7.04
C ALA A 198 -24.81 3.66 8.23
N HIS A 199 -25.47 4.28 9.20
CA HIS A 199 -24.86 4.82 10.42
C HIS A 199 -23.73 5.84 10.15
N ALA A 200 -24.02 6.86 9.34
CA ALA A 200 -23.05 7.91 8.96
C ALA A 200 -22.43 8.66 10.16
N GLY A 201 -23.05 8.61 11.35
CA GLY A 201 -22.52 9.21 12.57
C GLY A 201 -21.24 8.56 13.09
N THR A 202 -21.06 7.27 12.84
CA THR A 202 -19.87 6.49 13.22
C THR A 202 -18.95 6.19 12.04
N LEU A 203 -19.37 6.56 10.83
CA LEU A 203 -18.65 6.34 9.59
C LEU A 203 -17.61 7.44 9.35
N LYS A 204 -16.44 7.03 8.92
CA LYS A 204 -15.43 7.94 8.38
C LYS A 204 -14.95 7.42 7.02
N ILE A 205 -15.24 8.15 5.97
CA ILE A 205 -14.70 7.90 4.64
C ILE A 205 -13.34 8.60 4.56
N GLN A 206 -12.32 7.82 4.23
CA GLN A 206 -10.94 8.28 4.15
C GLN A 206 -10.56 8.71 2.75
N ASP A 207 -10.94 7.90 1.77
CA ASP A 207 -10.60 8.14 0.37
C ASP A 207 -11.70 7.61 -0.55
N VAL A 208 -11.87 8.26 -1.69
CA VAL A 208 -12.84 7.88 -2.73
C VAL A 208 -12.16 7.97 -4.07
N PHE A 209 -12.21 6.90 -4.84
CA PHE A 209 -11.69 6.86 -6.19
C PHE A 209 -12.81 6.44 -7.17
N PRO A 210 -12.96 7.13 -8.30
CA PRO A 210 -12.23 8.33 -8.73
C PRO A 210 -12.65 9.58 -7.92
N GLN A 211 -11.82 10.61 -7.96
CA GLN A 211 -12.07 11.87 -7.23
C GLN A 211 -13.28 12.65 -7.76
N THR A 212 -13.74 12.31 -8.96
CA THR A 212 -14.98 12.85 -9.57
C THR A 212 -16.24 12.35 -8.88
N ALA A 213 -16.16 11.31 -8.05
CA ALA A 213 -17.30 10.78 -7.33
C ALA A 213 -17.83 11.81 -6.32
N SER A 214 -19.13 11.96 -6.27
CA SER A 214 -19.82 12.85 -5.33
C SER A 214 -20.10 12.16 -4.01
N ARG A 215 -20.01 12.91 -2.91
CA ARG A 215 -20.28 12.43 -1.56
C ARG A 215 -21.36 13.29 -0.92
N ARG A 216 -22.40 12.67 -0.37
CA ARG A 216 -23.52 13.38 0.29
C ARG A 216 -23.91 12.65 1.57
N LYS A 217 -24.08 13.42 2.64
CA LYS A 217 -24.71 12.93 3.87
C LYS A 217 -26.20 13.25 3.83
N SER A 218 -27.05 12.28 4.15
CA SER A 218 -28.48 12.47 4.31
C SER A 218 -28.81 12.38 5.81
N GLU A 219 -29.28 13.46 6.36
CA GLU A 219 -29.73 13.51 7.77
C GLU A 219 -31.14 12.96 7.96
N THR A 220 -31.93 12.93 6.89
CA THR A 220 -33.35 12.56 6.92
C THR A 220 -33.61 11.05 6.82
N LEU A 221 -32.65 10.28 6.32
CA LEU A 221 -32.72 8.83 6.18
C LEU A 221 -31.67 8.17 7.08
N GLU A 222 -32.01 7.92 8.35
CA GLU A 222 -31.20 7.12 9.29
C GLU A 222 -29.69 7.38 9.22
N SER A 223 -29.28 8.66 9.21
CA SER A 223 -27.88 9.06 9.12
C SER A 223 -27.09 8.24 8.08
N THR A 224 -27.56 8.23 6.84
CA THR A 224 -26.92 7.50 5.75
C THR A 224 -25.92 8.42 5.00
N GLU A 225 -24.76 7.90 4.65
CA GLU A 225 -23.83 8.58 3.77
C GLU A 225 -23.79 7.88 2.40
N VAL A 226 -23.90 8.67 1.35
CA VAL A 226 -24.01 8.19 -0.03
C VAL A 226 -22.79 8.66 -0.82
N VAL A 227 -22.09 7.72 -1.43
CA VAL A 227 -21.05 7.99 -2.40
C VAL A 227 -21.54 7.55 -3.78
N SER A 228 -21.49 8.44 -4.76
CA SER A 228 -22.00 8.16 -6.09
C SER A 228 -21.05 8.64 -7.19
N LEU A 229 -20.97 7.83 -8.24
CA LEU A 229 -20.22 8.11 -9.46
C LEU A 229 -21.17 8.05 -10.64
N PHE A 230 -21.29 9.14 -11.38
CA PHE A 230 -21.92 9.14 -12.69
C PHE A 230 -20.92 8.63 -13.72
N LEU A 231 -21.39 7.73 -14.58
CA LEU A 231 -20.58 7.18 -15.64
C LEU A 231 -20.53 8.17 -16.81
N ASP A 232 -19.32 8.49 -17.24
CA ASP A 232 -19.09 9.43 -18.34
C ASP A 232 -18.92 8.68 -19.66
N HIS A 233 -19.47 9.25 -20.73
CA HIS A 233 -19.41 8.70 -22.09
C HIS A 233 -17.99 8.63 -22.66
N SER A 234 -17.11 9.54 -22.23
CA SER A 234 -15.72 9.59 -22.69
C SER A 234 -14.88 8.40 -22.23
N GLU A 235 -15.27 7.71 -21.15
CA GLU A 235 -14.53 6.60 -20.53
C GLU A 235 -15.05 5.21 -20.93
N GLY A 236 -16.01 5.10 -21.83
CA GLY A 236 -16.76 3.88 -22.16
C GLY A 236 -15.98 2.67 -22.67
N ARG A 237 -14.66 2.73 -22.72
CA ARG A 237 -13.77 1.61 -23.04
C ARG A 237 -13.06 1.01 -21.85
N THR A 238 -13.04 1.67 -20.71
CA THR A 238 -12.39 1.23 -19.47
C THR A 238 -13.42 0.75 -18.47
N PRO A 239 -13.15 -0.32 -17.71
CA PRO A 239 -14.02 -0.72 -16.62
C PRO A 239 -14.06 0.40 -15.59
N GLN A 240 -15.27 0.90 -15.30
CA GLN A 240 -15.46 1.96 -14.33
C GLN A 240 -15.59 1.36 -12.93
N VAL A 241 -14.81 1.90 -12.00
CA VAL A 241 -14.71 1.40 -10.63
C VAL A 241 -14.96 2.53 -9.67
N LEU A 242 -15.91 2.33 -8.74
CA LEU A 242 -16.08 3.18 -7.58
C LEU A 242 -15.47 2.49 -6.38
N THR A 243 -14.36 2.98 -5.87
CA THR A 243 -13.69 2.46 -4.69
C THR A 243 -13.77 3.45 -3.56
N VAL A 244 -14.19 2.98 -2.38
CA VAL A 244 -14.30 3.80 -1.17
C VAL A 244 -13.52 3.14 -0.05
N GLN A 245 -12.59 3.88 0.53
CA GLN A 245 -11.89 3.49 1.75
C GLN A 245 -12.60 4.11 2.95
N PHE A 246 -13.02 3.28 3.89
CA PHE A 246 -13.83 3.71 5.02
C PHE A 246 -13.55 2.90 6.28
N GLY A 247 -14.06 3.38 7.39
CA GLY A 247 -14.09 2.65 8.65
C GLY A 247 -15.24 3.11 9.52
N TYR A 248 -15.75 2.19 10.35
CA TYR A 248 -16.68 2.51 11.42
C TYR A 248 -15.92 2.65 12.73
N TYR A 249 -16.14 3.74 13.42
CA TYR A 249 -15.39 4.12 14.61
C TYR A 249 -16.26 4.01 15.85
N THR A 250 -15.71 3.48 16.91
CA THR A 250 -16.29 3.57 18.26
C THR A 250 -16.12 4.99 18.79
N GLY A 251 -16.91 5.37 19.81
CA GLY A 251 -16.80 6.68 20.45
C GLY A 251 -15.36 6.99 20.92
N TRP A 252 -14.66 6.00 21.47
CA TRP A 252 -13.25 6.12 21.86
C TRP A 252 -12.34 6.51 20.69
N GLN A 253 -12.45 5.80 19.56
CA GLN A 253 -11.64 6.04 18.37
C GLN A 253 -11.92 7.40 17.71
N SER A 254 -13.13 7.89 17.83
CA SER A 254 -13.50 9.25 17.38
C SER A 254 -12.74 10.34 18.15
N TRP A 255 -12.48 10.12 19.43
CA TRP A 255 -11.74 11.03 20.30
C TRP A 255 -10.22 10.82 20.28
N ALA A 256 -9.74 9.74 19.69
CA ALA A 256 -8.32 9.40 19.63
C ALA A 256 -7.41 10.54 19.12
N PRO A 257 -7.75 11.31 18.08
CA PRO A 257 -6.92 12.43 17.62
C PRO A 257 -6.71 13.53 18.67
N VAL A 258 -7.63 13.66 19.61
CA VAL A 258 -7.53 14.65 20.70
C VAL A 258 -6.87 14.02 21.92
N LEU A 259 -7.23 12.79 22.27
CA LEU A 259 -6.75 12.11 23.46
C LEU A 259 -5.28 11.68 23.35
N ILE A 260 -4.82 11.31 22.14
CA ILE A 260 -3.44 10.91 21.91
C ILE A 260 -2.44 12.05 22.22
N PRO A 261 -2.57 13.26 21.64
CA PRO A 261 -1.69 14.37 22.00
C PRO A 261 -1.73 14.70 23.49
N ILE A 262 -2.92 14.68 24.13
CA ILE A 262 -3.06 14.90 25.57
C ILE A 262 -2.32 13.82 26.35
N ALA A 263 -2.49 12.54 26.00
CA ALA A 263 -1.79 11.44 26.66
C ALA A 263 -0.27 11.55 26.49
N PHE A 264 0.22 11.89 25.30
CA PHE A 264 1.65 12.13 25.08
C PHE A 264 2.17 13.34 25.84
N PHE A 265 1.39 14.40 25.95
CA PHE A 265 1.74 15.56 26.75
C PHE A 265 1.85 15.20 28.22
N ILE A 266 0.87 14.47 28.77
CA ILE A 266 0.88 14.01 30.16
C ILE A 266 2.04 13.04 30.41
N LEU A 267 2.21 12.02 29.52
CA LEU A 267 3.29 11.05 29.63
C LEU A 267 4.65 11.72 29.48
N GLY A 268 4.81 12.66 28.55
CA GLY A 268 6.05 13.41 28.36
C GLY A 268 6.45 14.24 29.61
N ASN A 269 5.47 14.85 30.23
CA ASN A 269 5.71 15.62 31.47
C ASN A 269 5.96 14.73 32.69
N LEU A 270 5.32 13.55 32.76
CA LEU A 270 5.52 12.58 33.85
C LEU A 270 6.73 11.68 33.62
N ALA A 271 7.02 11.31 32.37
CA ALA A 271 8.13 10.43 32.03
C ALA A 271 9.49 11.08 32.33
N GLY A 272 9.63 12.38 32.15
CA GLY A 272 10.85 13.11 32.48
C GLY A 272 11.31 12.90 33.93
N PRO A 273 10.49 13.24 34.93
CA PRO A 273 10.79 12.98 36.33
C PRO A 273 10.95 11.50 36.66
N LEU A 274 10.11 10.62 36.08
CA LEU A 274 10.15 9.18 36.33
C LEU A 274 11.42 8.53 35.77
N VAL A 275 11.80 8.85 34.55
CA VAL A 275 13.05 8.40 33.91
C VAL A 275 14.24 8.94 34.71
N MET A 276 14.19 10.22 35.15
CA MET A 276 15.25 10.80 35.96
C MET A 276 15.35 10.09 37.33
N PHE A 277 14.21 9.74 37.92
CA PHE A 277 14.15 8.98 39.18
C PHE A 277 14.71 7.55 39.01
N VAL A 278 14.30 6.86 37.95
CA VAL A 278 14.80 5.50 37.62
C VAL A 278 16.28 5.52 37.31
N VAL A 279 16.72 6.48 36.48
CA VAL A 279 18.14 6.65 36.11
C VAL A 279 18.99 7.01 37.35
N ARG A 280 18.49 7.84 38.23
CA ARG A 280 19.17 8.12 39.52
C ARG A 280 19.26 6.89 40.40
N ARG A 281 18.18 6.09 40.50
CA ARG A 281 18.14 4.90 41.34
C ARG A 281 18.95 3.74 40.80
N VAL A 282 18.87 3.51 39.50
CA VAL A 282 19.66 2.51 38.77
C VAL A 282 21.13 2.96 38.64
N GLY A 283 21.37 4.23 38.37
CA GLY A 283 22.70 4.81 38.26
C GLY A 283 23.45 4.77 39.58
N ALA A 284 22.78 5.02 40.72
CA ALA A 284 23.36 4.87 42.05
C ALA A 284 23.68 3.39 42.41
N GLY A 285 22.88 2.43 41.89
CA GLY A 285 23.13 1.00 42.08
C GLY A 285 24.24 0.44 41.15
N LEU A 286 24.40 1.01 39.96
CA LEU A 286 25.40 0.60 38.98
C LEU A 286 26.74 1.33 39.15
N ALA A 287 26.76 2.53 39.69
CA ALA A 287 28.00 3.29 39.96
C ALA A 287 28.94 2.58 40.94
N GLY A 288 28.41 1.67 41.78
CA GLY A 288 29.21 0.81 42.64
C GLY A 288 29.74 -0.47 42.03
N ARG A 289 29.32 -0.83 40.80
CA ARG A 289 29.65 -2.12 40.19
C ARG A 289 30.30 -2.07 38.81
N ILE A 290 30.27 -0.93 38.12
CA ILE A 290 30.87 -0.80 36.81
C ILE A 290 32.08 0.12 36.92
N HIS A 291 33.23 -0.49 37.12
CA HIS A 291 34.51 0.13 36.84
C HIS A 291 34.62 0.20 35.31
N VAL A 292 34.08 1.25 34.68
CA VAL A 292 34.29 1.49 33.26
C VAL A 292 35.74 1.90 33.11
N ASP A 293 36.56 0.96 32.72
CA ASP A 293 37.93 1.24 32.29
C ASP A 293 37.88 2.23 31.11
N PRO A 294 38.39 3.45 31.27
CA PRO A 294 38.35 4.45 30.20
C PRO A 294 39.32 4.15 29.03
N GLY A 295 39.86 2.92 29.01
CA GLY A 295 40.91 2.49 28.05
C GLY A 295 40.42 1.97 26.70
N GLY A 296 39.12 1.90 26.42
CA GLY A 296 38.62 1.47 25.09
C GLY A 296 38.98 2.49 23.99
N ARG A 297 40.17 2.33 23.43
CA ARG A 297 40.64 3.06 22.23
C ARG A 297 39.82 2.68 21.00
N ALA A 298 38.76 3.37 20.77
CA ALA A 298 38.02 3.29 19.51
C ALA A 298 38.60 4.30 18.50
N GLU A 299 39.93 4.36 18.42
CA GLU A 299 40.58 5.08 17.33
C GLU A 299 40.58 4.14 16.09
N ARG A 300 40.06 4.64 15.00
CA ARG A 300 40.09 3.90 13.73
C ARG A 300 41.18 4.51 12.85
N HIS A 301 42.05 3.66 12.35
CA HIS A 301 43.07 4.04 11.38
C HIS A 301 42.70 3.38 10.04
N THR A 302 42.80 4.14 8.97
CA THR A 302 42.70 3.65 7.60
C THR A 302 43.87 4.19 6.79
N GLY A 303 44.57 3.31 6.09
CA GLY A 303 45.83 3.66 5.42
C GLY A 303 47.02 3.78 6.38
N THR A 304 48.11 4.30 5.91
CA THR A 304 49.37 4.37 6.65
C THR A 304 49.53 5.73 7.34
N VAL A 305 49.38 5.75 8.67
CA VAL A 305 49.64 6.93 9.49
C VAL A 305 51.02 6.83 10.08
N ILE A 306 51.95 7.65 9.62
CA ILE A 306 53.35 7.62 10.07
C ILE A 306 53.48 8.49 11.34
N PRO A 307 53.96 7.93 12.48
CA PRO A 307 54.20 8.70 13.70
C PRO A 307 55.32 9.73 13.51
N ARG A 308 55.24 10.85 14.24
CA ARG A 308 56.27 11.88 14.20
C ARG A 308 57.65 11.37 14.57
N GLU A 309 57.72 10.41 15.46
CA GLU A 309 58.97 9.75 15.89
C GLU A 309 59.64 8.98 14.73
N THR A 310 58.85 8.39 13.86
CA THR A 310 59.33 7.70 12.66
C THR A 310 59.77 8.69 11.62
N LEU A 311 59.04 9.80 11.42
CA LEU A 311 59.44 10.87 10.52
C LEU A 311 60.75 11.52 10.94
N ALA A 312 61.03 11.66 12.24
CA ALA A 312 62.25 12.23 12.78
C ALA A 312 63.49 11.32 12.55
N ARG A 313 63.27 10.03 12.19
CA ARG A 313 64.37 9.09 11.87
C ARG A 313 64.74 9.08 10.39
N LEU A 314 63.97 9.78 9.57
CA LEU A 314 64.25 9.91 8.15
C LEU A 314 65.22 11.10 7.94
N GLU A 315 66.50 10.78 7.75
CA GLU A 315 67.55 11.79 7.53
C GLU A 315 67.74 12.03 6.02
N PRO A 316 67.50 13.26 5.52
CA PRO A 316 67.80 13.62 4.14
C PRO A 316 69.21 13.38 3.81
N GLY A 317 69.52 12.79 2.66
CA GLY A 317 70.84 12.46 2.19
C GLY A 317 71.45 11.16 2.73
N VAL A 318 70.82 10.49 3.70
CA VAL A 318 71.29 9.25 4.35
C VAL A 318 70.32 8.08 4.20
N THR A 319 69.04 8.31 4.46
CA THR A 319 68.04 7.25 4.47
C THR A 319 67.77 6.68 3.07
N THR A 320 67.93 5.37 2.92
CA THR A 320 67.72 4.68 1.64
C THR A 320 66.28 4.30 1.41
N HIS A 321 65.90 4.02 0.16
CA HIS A 321 64.54 3.56 -0.22
C HIS A 321 64.07 2.33 0.59
N GLU A 322 64.95 1.35 0.78
CA GLU A 322 64.59 0.14 1.57
C GLU A 322 64.34 0.46 3.04
N GLU A 323 65.07 1.40 3.61
CA GLU A 323 64.84 1.86 4.98
C GLU A 323 63.52 2.61 5.10
N VAL A 324 63.16 3.43 4.10
CA VAL A 324 61.86 4.07 4.05
C VAL A 324 60.71 3.06 4.05
N LEU A 325 60.77 2.02 3.21
CA LEU A 325 59.78 0.96 3.17
C LEU A 325 59.68 0.20 4.50
N ARG A 326 60.81 -0.03 5.17
CA ARG A 326 60.85 -0.69 6.47
C ARG A 326 60.29 0.17 7.60
N LEU A 327 60.52 1.48 7.59
CA LEU A 327 60.10 2.40 8.64
C LEU A 327 58.67 2.91 8.46
N CYS A 328 58.28 3.20 7.22
CA CYS A 328 57.00 3.82 6.89
C CYS A 328 55.94 2.84 6.38
N GLY A 329 56.33 1.63 5.96
CA GLY A 329 55.47 0.60 5.43
C GLY A 329 55.74 0.26 3.96
N PRO A 330 55.35 -0.97 3.52
CA PRO A 330 55.75 -1.51 2.21
C PRO A 330 54.91 -1.01 1.02
N GLU A 331 53.83 -0.24 1.26
CA GLU A 331 52.89 0.16 0.20
C GLU A 331 52.75 1.69 0.09
N PRO A 332 53.78 2.41 -0.43
CA PRO A 332 53.63 3.81 -0.80
C PRO A 332 52.95 3.94 -2.18
N GLU A 333 52.25 5.05 -2.42
CA GLU A 333 51.91 5.46 -3.78
C GLU A 333 53.19 6.04 -4.46
N GLU A 334 53.73 5.35 -5.46
CA GLU A 334 54.92 5.80 -6.18
C GLU A 334 54.55 6.66 -7.41
N HIS A 335 55.14 7.83 -7.49
CA HIS A 335 55.00 8.69 -8.64
C HIS A 335 56.39 8.95 -9.27
N GLU A 336 56.61 8.45 -10.47
CA GLU A 336 57.78 8.76 -11.27
C GLU A 336 57.53 10.02 -12.14
N ARG A 337 58.39 10.98 -12.10
CA ARG A 337 58.33 12.13 -13.00
C ARG A 337 59.05 11.83 -14.30
N PHE A 338 58.34 11.82 -15.42
CA PHE A 338 58.88 11.58 -16.76
C PHE A 338 60.07 12.48 -17.12
N ALA A 339 60.19 13.68 -16.52
CA ALA A 339 61.26 14.63 -16.78
C ALA A 339 62.58 14.39 -15.98
N ALA A 340 62.57 13.49 -15.00
CA ALA A 340 63.67 13.15 -14.16
C ALA A 340 63.61 11.70 -13.69
N PRO A 341 64.16 10.75 -14.48
CA PRO A 341 64.01 9.30 -14.22
C PRO A 341 64.67 8.84 -12.92
N ASP A 342 65.65 9.58 -12.44
CA ASP A 342 66.41 9.29 -11.19
C ASP A 342 65.66 9.81 -9.93
N ARG A 343 64.50 10.49 -10.10
CA ARG A 343 63.74 11.10 -9.01
C ARG A 343 62.40 10.44 -8.84
N ARG A 344 62.17 9.77 -7.70
CA ARG A 344 60.92 9.13 -7.31
C ARG A 344 60.30 9.88 -6.17
N VAL A 345 58.95 9.93 -6.17
CA VAL A 345 58.16 10.52 -5.08
C VAL A 345 57.29 9.42 -4.47
N LEU A 346 57.50 9.14 -3.19
CA LEU A 346 56.70 8.21 -2.42
C LEU A 346 55.69 8.99 -1.59
N ILE A 347 54.41 8.66 -1.73
CA ILE A 347 53.34 9.32 -0.99
C ILE A 347 52.66 8.29 -0.08
N TYR A 348 52.67 8.56 1.21
CA TYR A 348 51.92 7.79 2.21
C TYR A 348 50.69 8.58 2.63
N ARG A 349 49.53 7.98 2.50
CA ARG A 349 48.27 8.58 2.94
C ARG A 349 47.67 7.74 4.04
N GLY A 350 47.29 8.40 5.12
CA GLY A 350 46.60 7.78 6.23
C GLY A 350 45.51 8.67 6.80
N ARG A 351 44.51 8.05 7.36
CA ARG A 351 43.39 8.72 7.99
C ARG A 351 43.21 8.18 9.41
N ARG A 352 43.15 9.08 10.38
CA ARG A 352 42.91 8.78 11.78
C ARG A 352 41.60 9.42 12.22
N VAL A 353 40.71 8.64 12.76
CA VAL A 353 39.41 9.10 13.26
C VAL A 353 39.37 8.99 14.76
N VAL A 354 39.24 10.14 15.44
CA VAL A 354 39.24 10.26 16.88
C VAL A 354 37.89 10.79 17.35
N PRO A 355 37.16 10.07 18.21
CA PRO A 355 35.89 10.57 18.72
C PRO A 355 36.15 11.74 19.69
N ARG A 356 35.47 12.86 19.42
CA ARG A 356 35.50 14.02 20.32
C ARG A 356 34.50 13.82 21.46
N ARG A 357 35.03 13.55 22.64
CA ARG A 357 34.24 13.37 23.86
C ARG A 357 33.99 14.72 24.53
N GLN A 358 32.74 15.15 24.68
CA GLN A 358 32.38 16.26 25.56
C GLN A 358 31.68 15.69 26.80
N ARG A 359 32.17 16.05 27.98
CA ARG A 359 31.49 15.77 29.22
C ARG A 359 30.39 16.82 29.43
N ARG A 360 29.12 16.42 29.22
CA ARG A 360 27.98 17.20 29.68
C ARG A 360 27.40 16.50 30.92
N PHE A 361 27.12 17.28 31.95
CA PHE A 361 26.55 16.77 33.22
C PHE A 361 27.44 15.81 34.02
N GLY A 362 28.73 16.08 34.11
CA GLY A 362 29.64 15.46 35.10
C GLY A 362 29.93 13.95 34.94
N TRP A 363 29.03 13.14 34.41
CA TRP A 363 29.14 11.69 34.34
C TRP A 363 28.71 11.03 33.01
N ILE A 364 28.06 11.75 32.12
CA ILE A 364 27.75 11.24 30.77
C ILE A 364 28.75 11.80 29.79
N ALA A 365 29.62 10.93 29.28
CA ALA A 365 30.47 11.25 28.14
C ALA A 365 29.64 11.03 26.86
N THR A 366 29.23 12.11 26.22
CA THR A 366 28.61 12.04 24.90
C THR A 366 29.66 12.33 23.85
N VAL A 367 29.65 11.54 22.76
CA VAL A 367 30.43 11.84 21.58
C VAL A 367 29.73 12.96 20.83
N SER A 368 30.34 14.17 20.83
CA SER A 368 29.74 15.35 20.20
C SER A 368 30.16 15.55 18.74
N GLY A 369 31.05 14.73 18.25
CA GLY A 369 31.58 14.80 16.89
C GLY A 369 32.81 13.93 16.73
N TRP A 370 33.37 13.95 15.55
CA TRP A 370 34.54 13.17 15.18
C TRP A 370 35.61 14.11 14.58
N ASP A 371 36.84 14.00 15.06
CA ASP A 371 37.98 14.67 14.51
C ASP A 371 38.65 13.69 13.56
N VAL A 372 38.69 14.04 12.29
CA VAL A 372 39.33 13.25 11.24
C VAL A 372 40.63 13.95 10.87
N GLU A 373 41.76 13.29 11.13
CA GLU A 373 43.10 13.72 10.75
C GLU A 373 43.52 13.00 9.48
N HIS A 374 43.73 13.74 8.42
CA HIS A 374 44.28 13.25 7.19
C HIS A 374 45.78 13.51 7.23
N HIS A 375 46.54 12.43 7.23
CA HIS A 375 48.02 12.47 7.20
C HIS A 375 48.48 12.19 5.77
N GLU A 376 49.26 13.07 5.23
CA GLU A 376 49.92 12.91 3.94
C GLU A 376 51.40 13.18 4.12
N VAL A 377 52.22 12.18 3.80
CA VAL A 377 53.69 12.29 3.87
C VAL A 377 54.22 12.06 2.47
N GLU A 378 54.87 13.05 1.94
CA GLU A 378 55.57 13.02 0.64
C GLU A 378 57.07 12.93 0.86
N LEU A 379 57.71 11.91 0.33
CA LEU A 379 59.11 11.65 0.39
C LEU A 379 59.69 11.72 -1.04
N VAL A 380 60.63 12.60 -1.24
CA VAL A 380 61.29 12.74 -2.53
C VAL A 380 62.63 12.01 -2.46
N LEU A 381 62.79 10.98 -3.30
CA LEU A 381 64.02 10.21 -3.42
C LEU A 381 64.75 10.61 -4.72
N GLU A 382 66.07 10.74 -4.62
CA GLU A 382 66.96 10.90 -5.76
C GLU A 382 68.07 9.87 -5.67
N ARG A 383 68.21 9.08 -6.74
CA ARG A 383 69.16 7.94 -6.78
C ARG A 383 69.03 6.96 -5.62
N GLY A 384 67.74 6.75 -5.17
CA GLY A 384 67.42 5.80 -4.10
C GLY A 384 67.63 6.29 -2.67
N VAL A 385 67.94 7.57 -2.47
CA VAL A 385 68.17 8.22 -1.15
C VAL A 385 67.16 9.37 -0.98
N VAL A 386 66.57 9.50 0.23
CA VAL A 386 65.66 10.59 0.57
C VAL A 386 66.34 11.93 0.52
N GLN A 387 65.79 12.86 -0.27
CA GLN A 387 66.30 14.23 -0.36
C GLN A 387 65.42 15.24 0.40
N ASP A 388 64.10 14.99 0.39
CA ASP A 388 63.15 15.88 1.05
C ASP A 388 62.00 15.09 1.69
N VAL A 389 61.52 15.58 2.83
CA VAL A 389 60.41 14.97 3.60
C VAL A 389 59.38 16.04 3.91
N GLN A 390 58.23 15.93 3.31
CA GLN A 390 57.11 16.84 3.58
C GLN A 390 55.96 16.09 4.24
N ALA A 391 55.60 16.50 5.45
CA ALA A 391 54.46 15.92 6.16
C ALA A 391 53.36 16.98 6.34
N ARG A 392 52.17 16.67 5.91
CA ARG A 392 50.98 17.53 6.05
C ARG A 392 49.92 16.80 6.84
N VAL A 393 49.35 17.47 7.85
CA VAL A 393 48.23 16.96 8.63
C VAL A 393 47.08 17.94 8.51
N ARG A 394 45.98 17.49 7.91
CA ARG A 394 44.74 18.27 7.79
C ARG A 394 43.73 17.73 8.74
N ARG A 395 43.14 18.56 9.61
CA ARG A 395 42.08 18.19 10.53
C ARG A 395 40.76 18.68 10.01
N THR A 396 39.74 17.78 10.05
CA THR A 396 38.37 18.09 9.68
C THR A 396 37.44 17.64 10.81
N HIS A 397 36.48 18.49 11.20
CA HIS A 397 35.51 18.18 12.20
C HIS A 397 34.23 17.70 11.51
N LEU A 398 33.72 16.52 11.89
CA LEU A 398 32.49 15.92 11.36
C LEU A 398 31.50 15.71 12.46
N ALA A 399 30.22 15.98 12.15
CA ALA A 399 29.13 15.82 13.09
C ALA A 399 28.59 14.39 13.13
N GLN A 400 28.75 13.62 12.05
CA GLN A 400 28.21 12.26 11.91
C GLN A 400 29.31 11.21 11.65
N PRO A 401 29.19 9.99 12.22
CA PRO A 401 30.19 8.94 12.06
C PRO A 401 30.23 8.35 10.63
N GLU A 402 29.14 8.41 9.88
CA GLU A 402 29.09 7.91 8.48
C GLU A 402 29.92 8.75 7.52
N GLU A 403 29.98 10.06 7.73
CA GLU A 403 30.86 10.95 6.96
C GLU A 403 32.35 10.75 7.29
N ALA A 404 32.62 10.21 8.48
CA ALA A 404 33.96 9.91 8.92
C ALA A 404 34.55 8.64 8.30
N THR A 405 33.74 7.80 7.69
CA THR A 405 34.13 6.47 7.17
C THR A 405 34.32 6.46 5.63
N ARG A 406 33.95 7.54 4.94
CA ARG A 406 34.11 7.70 3.48
C ARG A 406 35.43 8.32 3.06
#